data_119ec79f01c8418bb03809b6cda6eb27
#
_entry.id   119ec79f01c8418bb03809b6cda6eb27
#
_cell.length_a   1.000
_cell.length_b   1.000
_cell.length_c   1.000
_cell.angle_alpha   90.00
_cell.angle_beta   90.00
_cell.angle_gamma   90.00
#
_symmetry.space_group_name_H-M   'P 1'
#
loop_
_entity.id
_entity.type
_entity.pdbx_description
1 polymer ?
#
loop_
_entity_poly.entity_id
_entity_poly.type
_entity_poly.pdbx_seq_one_letter_code
_entity_poly.pdbx_strand_id
1 'polypeptide(L)'
;MKNIIFLIALTPLLLHGQTEELKQRTSLFLQEQSETFKIKELNGSEPDYGILKETQFIFHQYYQLKQIDKEINELGNSVRPKYDLSTFAYEDEEELKYALKFWFKEFIGHKRITPGRDYKTVYHVEPAVIIIEGNTISILTLSCYATDIEEFRDWRSTMLGVFGSPNAMVVEIGCNGPIEWTKNSPDPKDPNWRR
;
A
#
# COMPACT_ATOMS: atom_id res chain seq x y z
N MET A 1 -41.36 -23.43 2.59
CA MET A 1 -40.26 -23.07 1.71
C MET A 1 -40.34 -21.60 1.34
N LYS A 2 -39.95 -20.67 2.23
CA LYS A 2 -40.03 -19.22 1.98
C LYS A 2 -39.00 -18.41 2.76
N ASN A 3 -37.73 -18.83 2.86
CA ASN A 3 -36.71 -18.02 3.58
C ASN A 3 -35.32 -18.04 2.99
N ILE A 4 -35.15 -18.30 1.67
CA ILE A 4 -33.79 -18.39 1.07
C ILE A 4 -33.43 -17.18 0.15
N ILE A 5 -34.36 -16.27 -0.11
CA ILE A 5 -34.13 -15.22 -1.13
C ILE A 5 -33.50 -13.93 -0.57
N PHE A 6 -33.31 -13.77 0.74
CA PHE A 6 -32.87 -12.50 1.33
C PHE A 6 -31.35 -12.36 1.52
N LEU A 7 -30.57 -13.40 1.28
CA LEU A 7 -29.10 -13.35 1.53
C LEU A 7 -28.26 -12.89 0.34
N ILE A 8 -28.78 -12.88 -0.88
CA ILE A 8 -28.01 -12.57 -2.10
C ILE A 8 -27.95 -11.07 -2.39
N ALA A 9 -28.81 -10.25 -1.79
CA ALA A 9 -28.86 -8.81 -2.08
C ALA A 9 -27.94 -7.93 -1.21
N LEU A 10 -27.31 -8.47 -0.17
CA LEU A 10 -26.48 -7.71 0.78
C LEU A 10 -25.01 -7.61 0.37
N THR A 11 -24.50 -8.55 -0.42
CA THR A 11 -23.08 -8.58 -0.81
C THR A 11 -22.64 -7.38 -1.67
N PRO A 12 -23.39 -6.92 -2.69
CA PRO A 12 -22.97 -5.77 -3.49
C PRO A 12 -22.97 -4.45 -2.73
N LEU A 13 -23.79 -4.30 -1.69
CA LEU A 13 -23.83 -3.09 -0.86
C LEU A 13 -22.57 -2.95 0.02
N LEU A 14 -22.02 -4.04 0.51
CA LEU A 14 -20.79 -4.04 1.31
C LEU A 14 -19.56 -3.71 0.46
N LEU A 15 -19.48 -4.22 -0.75
CA LEU A 15 -18.39 -3.96 -1.70
C LEU A 15 -18.30 -2.48 -2.11
N HIS A 16 -19.45 -1.85 -2.38
CA HIS A 16 -19.50 -0.41 -2.67
C HIS A 16 -19.07 0.43 -1.46
N GLY A 17 -19.37 -0.02 -0.24
CA GLY A 17 -19.00 0.66 0.99
C GLY A 17 -17.49 0.77 1.18
N GLN A 18 -16.75 -0.31 1.00
CA GLN A 18 -15.29 -0.31 1.20
C GLN A 18 -14.54 0.51 0.14
N THR A 19 -14.98 0.45 -1.11
CA THR A 19 -14.39 1.28 -2.18
C THR A 19 -14.63 2.77 -1.94
N GLU A 20 -15.84 3.16 -1.54
CA GLU A 20 -16.15 4.55 -1.22
C GLU A 20 -15.40 5.02 0.04
N GLU A 21 -15.26 4.18 1.04
CA GLU A 21 -14.46 4.46 2.22
C GLU A 21 -12.98 4.67 1.84
N LEU A 22 -12.40 3.83 0.98
CA LEU A 22 -11.04 3.99 0.50
C LEU A 22 -10.85 5.30 -0.26
N LYS A 23 -11.80 5.68 -1.14
CA LYS A 23 -11.78 6.97 -1.83
C LYS A 23 -11.82 8.14 -0.84
N GLN A 24 -12.68 8.07 0.16
CA GLN A 24 -12.78 9.11 1.17
C GLN A 24 -11.49 9.25 1.97
N ARG A 25 -10.90 8.13 2.43
CA ARG A 25 -9.62 8.11 3.14
C ARG A 25 -8.50 8.67 2.26
N THR A 26 -8.45 8.28 0.99
CA THR A 26 -7.48 8.83 0.02
C THR A 26 -7.65 10.34 -0.13
N SER A 27 -8.87 10.83 -0.27
CA SER A 27 -9.15 12.26 -0.39
C SER A 27 -8.71 13.04 0.86
N LEU A 28 -8.98 12.52 2.06
CA LEU A 28 -8.55 13.13 3.32
C LEU A 28 -7.01 13.19 3.41
N PHE A 29 -6.34 12.09 3.09
CA PHE A 29 -4.87 12.05 3.06
C PHE A 29 -4.30 13.11 2.13
N LEU A 30 -4.80 13.19 0.88
CA LEU A 30 -4.33 14.16 -0.09
C LEU A 30 -4.60 15.60 0.33
N GLN A 31 -5.74 15.86 0.96
CA GLN A 31 -6.07 17.17 1.51
C GLN A 31 -5.08 17.59 2.60
N GLU A 32 -4.76 16.71 3.54
CA GLU A 32 -3.78 16.96 4.60
C GLU A 32 -2.38 17.23 4.03
N GLN A 33 -2.00 16.53 2.95
CA GLN A 33 -0.69 16.68 2.33
C GLN A 33 -0.60 17.89 1.37
N SER A 34 -1.70 18.54 1.02
CA SER A 34 -1.75 19.56 -0.03
C SER A 34 -1.00 20.87 0.33
N GLU A 35 -0.76 21.15 1.61
CA GLU A 35 0.02 22.31 2.05
C GLU A 35 1.53 22.11 1.82
N THR A 36 2.00 20.88 1.91
CA THR A 36 3.43 20.52 1.81
C THR A 36 3.79 20.03 0.41
N PHE A 37 2.85 19.40 -0.30
CA PHE A 37 3.09 18.74 -1.57
C PHE A 37 2.22 19.28 -2.70
N LYS A 38 2.81 19.40 -3.90
CA LYS A 38 2.06 19.46 -5.15
C LYS A 38 1.61 18.06 -5.51
N ILE A 39 0.31 17.86 -5.54
CA ILE A 39 -0.32 16.55 -5.78
C ILE A 39 -0.76 16.49 -7.24
N LYS A 40 -0.46 15.39 -7.90
CA LYS A 40 -0.86 15.10 -9.27
C LYS A 40 -1.43 13.69 -9.34
N GLU A 41 -2.66 13.56 -9.76
CA GLU A 41 -3.22 12.26 -10.16
C GLU A 41 -2.61 11.84 -11.51
N LEU A 42 -2.15 10.61 -11.60
CA LEU A 42 -1.47 10.08 -12.77
C LEU A 42 -2.27 8.91 -13.33
N ASN A 43 -3.03 9.20 -14.38
CA ASN A 43 -3.81 8.20 -15.10
C ASN A 43 -2.92 7.54 -16.17
N GLY A 44 -2.69 6.23 -16.06
CA GLY A 44 -1.96 5.45 -17.05
C GLY A 44 -0.42 5.58 -17.03
N SER A 45 0.15 6.27 -16.04
CA SER A 45 1.61 6.42 -15.83
C SER A 45 2.04 5.83 -14.50
N GLU A 46 1.39 4.78 -14.09
CA GLU A 46 1.63 4.14 -12.79
C GLU A 46 3.05 3.57 -12.71
N PRO A 47 3.67 3.57 -11.53
CA PRO A 47 4.87 2.77 -11.29
C PRO A 47 4.61 1.34 -11.74
N ASP A 48 5.64 0.70 -12.24
CA ASP A 48 5.53 -0.70 -12.64
C ASP A 48 5.44 -1.59 -11.40
N TYR A 49 4.24 -1.66 -10.82
CA TYR A 49 3.92 -2.63 -9.78
C TYR A 49 3.65 -4.03 -10.36
N GLY A 50 4.15 -4.27 -11.59
CA GLY A 50 4.12 -5.57 -12.25
C GLY A 50 2.74 -6.21 -12.20
N ILE A 51 2.65 -7.29 -11.46
CA ILE A 51 1.47 -8.15 -11.37
C ILE A 51 0.25 -7.47 -10.75
N LEU A 52 0.36 -6.45 -9.91
CA LEU A 52 -0.85 -5.78 -9.42
C LEU A 52 -1.71 -5.22 -10.56
N LYS A 53 -1.08 -4.85 -11.68
CA LYS A 53 -1.81 -4.43 -12.89
C LYS A 53 -2.52 -5.58 -13.60
N GLU A 54 -2.03 -6.80 -13.43
CA GLU A 54 -2.60 -8.00 -14.03
C GLU A 54 -3.68 -8.64 -13.17
N THR A 55 -3.82 -8.18 -11.90
CA THR A 55 -4.85 -8.67 -10.98
C THR A 55 -6.17 -7.94 -11.20
N GLN A 56 -7.28 -8.61 -10.91
CA GLN A 56 -8.62 -8.04 -11.10
C GLN A 56 -9.00 -7.14 -9.92
N PHE A 57 -8.40 -5.97 -9.83
CA PHE A 57 -8.88 -4.95 -8.90
C PHE A 57 -10.14 -4.27 -9.47
N ILE A 58 -11.08 -3.93 -8.58
CA ILE A 58 -12.32 -3.20 -8.93
C ILE A 58 -12.14 -1.69 -8.88
N PHE A 59 -11.08 -1.22 -8.24
CA PHE A 59 -10.77 0.20 -8.08
C PHE A 59 -9.27 0.41 -7.91
N HIS A 60 -8.76 1.46 -8.53
CA HIS A 60 -7.37 1.91 -8.39
C HIS A 60 -7.27 3.41 -8.55
N GLN A 61 -6.44 4.04 -7.72
CA GLN A 61 -6.00 5.43 -7.87
C GLN A 61 -4.49 5.52 -7.67
N TYR A 62 -3.88 6.42 -8.41
CA TYR A 62 -2.45 6.69 -8.32
C TYR A 62 -2.18 8.19 -8.29
N TYR A 63 -1.39 8.62 -7.30
CA TYR A 63 -1.01 10.01 -7.09
C TYR A 63 0.48 10.13 -6.89
N GLN A 64 1.06 11.17 -7.50
CA GLN A 64 2.41 11.61 -7.19
C GLN A 64 2.35 12.86 -6.32
N LEU A 65 3.03 12.82 -5.19
CA LEU A 65 3.23 13.92 -4.26
C LEU A 65 4.65 14.45 -4.47
N LYS A 66 4.79 15.69 -4.89
CA LYS A 66 6.09 16.35 -5.06
C LYS A 66 6.21 17.48 -4.05
N GLN A 67 7.19 17.41 -3.18
CA GLN A 67 7.42 18.45 -2.16
C GLN A 67 7.55 19.84 -2.78
N ILE A 68 6.88 20.83 -2.18
CA ILE A 68 6.87 22.21 -2.68
C ILE A 68 8.24 22.85 -2.44
N ASP A 69 8.78 22.69 -1.22
CA ASP A 69 10.06 23.21 -0.83
C ASP A 69 11.20 22.27 -1.23
N LYS A 70 12.39 22.83 -1.37
CA LYS A 70 13.60 22.06 -1.61
C LYS A 70 14.25 21.72 -0.29
N GLU A 71 14.80 20.54 -0.21
CA GLU A 71 15.61 20.05 0.90
C GLU A 71 17.04 19.79 0.46
N ILE A 72 17.94 19.76 1.42
CA ILE A 72 19.33 19.34 1.19
C ILE A 72 19.42 17.89 1.63
N ASN A 73 19.68 17.00 0.68
CA ASN A 73 19.88 15.58 1.01
C ASN A 73 21.24 15.33 1.67
N GLU A 74 21.49 14.12 2.14
CA GLU A 74 22.74 13.70 2.80
C GLU A 74 23.99 13.96 1.94
N LEU A 75 23.85 14.02 0.62
CA LEU A 75 24.94 14.31 -0.32
C LEU A 75 25.16 15.82 -0.55
N GLY A 76 24.40 16.68 0.15
CA GLY A 76 24.47 18.13 -0.01
C GLY A 76 23.75 18.67 -1.26
N ASN A 77 22.99 17.87 -1.96
CA ASN A 77 22.26 18.28 -3.14
C ASN A 77 20.88 18.84 -2.79
N SER A 78 20.50 19.93 -3.45
CA SER A 78 19.16 20.49 -3.33
C SER A 78 18.15 19.66 -4.14
N VAL A 79 17.29 18.93 -3.46
CA VAL A 79 16.30 18.02 -4.05
C VAL A 79 14.88 18.43 -3.70
N ARG A 80 13.90 17.92 -4.44
CA ARG A 80 12.49 17.94 -4.08
C ARG A 80 12.02 16.49 -4.02
N PRO A 81 11.85 15.95 -2.83
CA PRO A 81 11.35 14.59 -2.65
C PRO A 81 10.05 14.36 -3.42
N LYS A 82 9.91 13.15 -3.92
CA LYS A 82 8.70 12.68 -4.58
C LYS A 82 8.28 11.38 -3.91
N TYR A 83 7.00 11.29 -3.66
CA TYR A 83 6.36 10.11 -3.09
C TYR A 83 5.21 9.69 -3.99
N ASP A 84 5.00 8.40 -4.09
CA ASP A 84 3.97 7.85 -4.94
C ASP A 84 2.96 7.10 -4.08
N LEU A 85 1.70 7.55 -4.09
CA LEU A 85 0.58 6.90 -3.40
C LEU A 85 -0.24 6.11 -4.40
N SER A 86 -0.39 4.82 -4.16
CA SER A 86 -1.30 3.96 -4.89
C SER A 86 -2.29 3.29 -3.95
N THR A 87 -3.56 3.28 -4.33
CA THR A 87 -4.61 2.61 -3.58
C THR A 87 -5.39 1.66 -4.48
N PHE A 88 -5.63 0.44 -3.99
CA PHE A 88 -6.35 -0.60 -4.72
C PHE A 88 -7.47 -1.16 -3.86
N ALA A 89 -8.60 -1.49 -4.48
CA ALA A 89 -9.63 -2.32 -3.88
C ALA A 89 -9.90 -3.53 -4.76
N TYR A 90 -10.09 -4.68 -4.14
CA TYR A 90 -10.41 -5.95 -4.77
C TYR A 90 -11.85 -6.34 -4.49
N GLU A 91 -12.38 -7.30 -5.21
CA GLU A 91 -13.74 -7.78 -5.00
C GLU A 91 -13.91 -8.36 -3.60
N ASP A 92 -12.91 -9.11 -3.13
CA ASP A 92 -12.88 -9.65 -1.76
C ASP A 92 -11.45 -9.84 -1.24
N GLU A 93 -11.32 -10.34 -0.01
CA GLU A 93 -10.02 -10.61 0.61
C GLU A 93 -9.26 -11.77 -0.04
N GLU A 94 -9.93 -12.71 -0.68
CA GLU A 94 -9.28 -13.84 -1.34
C GLU A 94 -8.58 -13.39 -2.63
N GLU A 95 -9.24 -12.53 -3.42
CA GLU A 95 -8.63 -11.89 -4.58
C GLU A 95 -7.46 -11.01 -4.18
N LEU A 96 -7.60 -10.26 -3.08
CA LEU A 96 -6.49 -9.50 -2.51
C LEU A 96 -5.31 -10.40 -2.12
N LYS A 97 -5.54 -11.48 -1.39
CA LYS A 97 -4.50 -12.43 -0.99
C LYS A 97 -3.81 -13.07 -2.19
N TYR A 98 -4.58 -13.36 -3.23
CA TYR A 98 -4.05 -13.86 -4.49
C TYR A 98 -3.11 -12.84 -5.15
N ALA A 99 -3.54 -11.57 -5.26
CA ALA A 99 -2.75 -10.47 -5.80
C ALA A 99 -1.45 -10.27 -5.01
N LEU A 100 -1.52 -10.20 -3.67
CA LEU A 100 -0.35 -10.06 -2.80
C LEU A 100 0.67 -11.17 -2.98
N LYS A 101 0.23 -12.42 -3.13
CA LYS A 101 1.11 -13.57 -3.30
C LYS A 101 1.99 -13.46 -4.55
N PHE A 102 1.46 -12.90 -5.63
CA PHE A 102 2.21 -12.68 -6.87
C PHE A 102 3.02 -11.39 -6.81
N TRP A 103 2.43 -10.31 -6.34
CA TRP A 103 3.08 -9.01 -6.25
C TRP A 103 4.36 -9.05 -5.42
N PHE A 104 4.31 -9.61 -4.22
CA PHE A 104 5.52 -9.72 -3.39
C PHE A 104 6.61 -10.57 -4.04
N LYS A 105 6.25 -11.54 -4.83
CA LYS A 105 7.22 -12.36 -5.56
C LYS A 105 8.01 -11.54 -6.59
N GLU A 106 7.34 -10.65 -7.31
CA GLU A 106 7.99 -9.79 -8.30
C GLU A 106 8.72 -8.61 -7.68
N PHE A 107 8.09 -7.97 -6.71
CA PHE A 107 8.62 -6.80 -6.03
C PHE A 107 10.03 -7.05 -5.44
N ILE A 108 10.35 -8.28 -5.10
CA ILE A 108 11.65 -8.67 -4.52
C ILE A 108 12.54 -9.41 -5.53
N GLY A 109 12.30 -9.23 -6.81
CA GLY A 109 13.16 -9.77 -7.86
C GLY A 109 13.31 -11.29 -7.79
N HIS A 110 12.25 -12.02 -8.11
CA HIS A 110 12.19 -13.49 -8.24
C HIS A 110 12.43 -14.30 -6.95
N LYS A 111 12.65 -13.68 -5.82
CA LYS A 111 12.71 -14.41 -4.55
C LYS A 111 11.30 -14.77 -4.09
N ARG A 112 11.14 -15.99 -3.61
CA ARG A 112 9.88 -16.43 -3.03
C ARG A 112 9.71 -15.77 -1.66
N ILE A 113 8.74 -14.88 -1.55
CA ILE A 113 8.33 -14.31 -0.27
C ILE A 113 7.27 -15.18 0.37
N THR A 114 7.41 -15.33 1.68
CA THR A 114 6.38 -15.88 2.54
C THR A 114 5.75 -14.70 3.28
N PRO A 115 4.46 -14.42 3.13
CA PRO A 115 3.77 -13.40 3.91
C PRO A 115 4.00 -13.57 5.42
N GLY A 116 4.13 -12.47 6.15
CA GLY A 116 4.43 -12.47 7.57
C GLY A 116 5.87 -12.84 7.95
N ARG A 117 6.76 -13.06 6.98
CA ARG A 117 8.18 -13.34 7.25
C ARG A 117 9.05 -12.17 6.83
N ASP A 118 9.90 -11.71 7.76
CA ASP A 118 10.87 -10.65 7.50
C ASP A 118 12.01 -11.10 6.59
N TYR A 119 12.48 -10.17 5.76
CA TYR A 119 13.61 -10.36 4.85
C TYR A 119 14.61 -9.23 5.01
N LYS A 120 15.84 -9.57 5.38
CA LYS A 120 16.88 -8.57 5.72
C LYS A 120 17.42 -7.81 4.51
N THR A 121 17.40 -8.38 3.34
CA THR A 121 17.99 -7.77 2.15
C THR A 121 17.11 -8.00 0.93
N VAL A 122 16.80 -6.91 0.26
CA VAL A 122 16.01 -6.87 -0.97
C VAL A 122 16.75 -5.96 -1.94
N TYR A 123 16.87 -6.36 -3.19
CA TYR A 123 17.61 -5.58 -4.18
C TYR A 123 16.68 -4.67 -4.98
N HIS A 124 17.13 -3.45 -5.21
CA HIS A 124 16.50 -2.46 -6.11
C HIS A 124 15.03 -2.17 -5.79
N VAL A 125 14.70 -2.06 -4.51
CA VAL A 125 13.36 -1.70 -4.06
C VAL A 125 13.41 -0.34 -3.38
N GLU A 126 12.59 0.59 -3.84
CA GLU A 126 12.35 1.84 -3.14
C GLU A 126 11.65 1.58 -1.80
N PRO A 127 11.96 2.39 -0.77
CA PRO A 127 11.28 2.28 0.51
C PRO A 127 9.77 2.43 0.33
N ALA A 128 9.00 1.63 1.05
CA ALA A 128 7.55 1.69 0.96
C ALA A 128 6.88 1.36 2.30
N VAL A 129 5.77 2.05 2.53
CA VAL A 129 4.81 1.72 3.58
C VAL A 129 3.54 1.19 2.92
N ILE A 130 3.13 0.00 3.29
CA ILE A 130 2.00 -0.71 2.70
C ILE A 130 1.00 -1.03 3.81
N ILE A 131 -0.21 -0.54 3.66
CA ILE A 131 -1.32 -0.85 4.56
C ILE A 131 -2.29 -1.77 3.83
N ILE A 132 -2.59 -2.90 4.44
CA ILE A 132 -3.54 -3.89 3.93
C ILE A 132 -4.68 -3.99 4.93
N GLU A 133 -5.87 -3.65 4.49
CA GLU A 133 -7.09 -3.61 5.31
C GLU A 133 -8.27 -4.20 4.56
N GLY A 134 -8.84 -5.30 5.09
CA GLY A 134 -9.93 -6.00 4.41
C GLY A 134 -9.53 -6.41 2.99
N ASN A 135 -10.22 -5.90 1.99
CA ASN A 135 -9.93 -6.13 0.57
C ASN A 135 -9.20 -4.95 -0.10
N THR A 136 -8.56 -4.07 0.67
CA THR A 136 -7.86 -2.89 0.13
C THR A 136 -6.36 -2.92 0.41
N ILE A 137 -5.59 -2.30 -0.49
CA ILE A 137 -4.15 -2.04 -0.33
C ILE A 137 -3.91 -0.56 -0.55
N SER A 138 -3.18 0.08 0.37
CA SER A 138 -2.66 1.44 0.21
C SER A 138 -1.14 1.41 0.31
N ILE A 139 -0.46 1.93 -0.71
CA ILE A 139 0.99 1.87 -0.86
C ILE A 139 1.51 3.30 -0.96
N LEU A 140 2.41 3.69 -0.07
CA LEU A 140 3.20 4.89 -0.22
C LEU A 140 4.64 4.48 -0.51
N THR A 141 5.12 4.80 -1.70
CA THR A 141 6.52 4.59 -2.10
C THR A 141 7.30 5.88 -1.89
N LEU A 142 8.45 5.75 -1.26
CA LEU A 142 9.33 6.84 -0.87
C LEU A 142 10.64 6.77 -1.69
N SER A 143 11.47 7.80 -1.58
CA SER A 143 12.77 7.82 -2.27
C SER A 143 13.90 7.42 -1.34
N CYS A 144 14.74 6.48 -1.76
CA CYS A 144 15.94 6.07 -1.02
C CYS A 144 16.92 7.22 -0.70
N TYR A 145 16.89 8.28 -1.50
CA TYR A 145 17.85 9.39 -1.38
C TYR A 145 17.30 10.58 -0.61
N ALA A 146 16.04 10.55 -0.29
CA ALA A 146 15.34 11.70 0.29
C ALA A 146 14.65 11.37 1.62
N THR A 147 14.61 10.11 2.02
CA THR A 147 13.86 9.68 3.21
C THR A 147 14.81 9.12 4.25
N ASP A 148 14.92 9.79 5.38
CA ASP A 148 15.60 9.24 6.55
C ASP A 148 14.68 8.33 7.38
N ILE A 149 15.23 7.74 8.44
CA ILE A 149 14.50 6.76 9.27
C ILE A 149 13.37 7.41 10.09
N GLU A 150 13.51 8.68 10.47
CA GLU A 150 12.49 9.39 11.25
C GLU A 150 11.32 9.76 10.33
N GLU A 151 11.63 10.30 9.18
CA GLU A 151 10.63 10.59 8.13
C GLU A 151 9.87 9.33 7.70
N PHE A 152 10.56 8.20 7.56
CA PHE A 152 9.92 6.91 7.24
C PHE A 152 8.91 6.50 8.33
N ARG A 153 9.27 6.69 9.61
CA ARG A 153 8.36 6.40 10.73
C ARG A 153 7.15 7.32 10.76
N ASP A 154 7.35 8.59 10.43
CA ASP A 154 6.26 9.57 10.36
C ASP A 154 5.28 9.21 9.24
N TRP A 155 5.80 8.85 8.06
CA TRP A 155 4.98 8.35 6.96
C TRP A 155 4.24 7.06 7.32
N ARG A 156 4.89 6.12 8.00
CA ARG A 156 4.21 4.93 8.52
C ARG A 156 3.04 5.30 9.43
N SER A 157 3.27 6.21 10.36
CA SER A 157 2.24 6.64 11.32
C SER A 157 1.08 7.33 10.61
N THR A 158 1.38 8.19 9.65
CA THR A 158 0.38 8.88 8.82
C THR A 158 -0.45 7.88 8.01
N MET A 159 0.21 6.98 7.27
CA MET A 159 -0.46 5.96 6.46
C MET A 159 -1.35 5.06 7.32
N LEU A 160 -0.85 4.63 8.47
CA LEU A 160 -1.60 3.79 9.38
C LEU A 160 -2.80 4.53 10.00
N GLY A 161 -2.64 5.81 10.33
CA GLY A 161 -3.71 6.64 10.87
C GLY A 161 -4.86 6.86 9.89
N VAL A 162 -4.54 6.96 8.60
CA VAL A 162 -5.55 7.21 7.55
C VAL A 162 -6.12 5.92 6.98
N PHE A 163 -5.27 4.96 6.61
CA PHE A 163 -5.67 3.78 5.85
C PHE A 163 -5.81 2.52 6.70
N GLY A 164 -5.30 2.51 7.93
CA GLY A 164 -5.32 1.34 8.78
C GLY A 164 -6.43 1.35 9.83
N SER A 165 -6.65 0.18 10.39
CA SER A 165 -7.43 -0.07 11.61
C SER A 165 -6.61 -0.91 12.58
N PRO A 166 -7.13 -1.23 13.78
CA PRO A 166 -6.48 -2.18 14.68
C PRO A 166 -6.20 -3.56 14.06
N ASN A 167 -6.89 -3.92 12.98
CA ASN A 167 -6.75 -5.20 12.28
C ASN A 167 -5.90 -5.10 11.01
N ALA A 168 -5.47 -3.89 10.63
CA ALA A 168 -4.66 -3.70 9.45
C ALA A 168 -3.31 -4.40 9.55
N MET A 169 -2.88 -5.00 8.44
CA MET A 169 -1.53 -5.48 8.27
C MET A 169 -0.66 -4.35 7.71
N VAL A 170 0.51 -4.16 8.30
CA VAL A 170 1.50 -3.19 7.85
C VAL A 170 2.73 -3.91 7.33
N VAL A 171 3.14 -3.57 6.12
CA VAL A 171 4.40 -4.04 5.55
C VAL A 171 5.29 -2.83 5.32
N GLU A 172 6.47 -2.88 5.91
CA GLU A 172 7.49 -1.85 5.75
C GLU A 172 8.64 -2.39 4.91
N ILE A 173 9.05 -1.62 3.93
CA ILE A 173 10.18 -1.96 3.07
C ILE A 173 11.17 -0.81 3.16
N GLY A 174 12.37 -1.10 3.68
CA GLY A 174 13.47 -0.14 3.68
C GLY A 174 14.16 -0.06 2.32
N CYS A 175 14.97 0.95 2.13
CA CYS A 175 15.80 1.08 0.93
C CYS A 175 16.72 -0.14 0.78
N ASN A 176 16.53 -0.95 -0.27
CA ASN A 176 17.17 -2.24 -0.47
C ASN A 176 16.90 -3.28 0.63
N GLY A 177 15.80 -3.15 1.35
CA GLY A 177 15.43 -3.93 2.51
C GLY A 177 15.78 -3.24 3.84
N PRO A 178 15.38 -3.78 4.96
CA PRO A 178 14.61 -5.02 5.12
C PRO A 178 13.16 -4.91 4.63
N ILE A 179 12.47 -6.05 4.56
CA ILE A 179 11.00 -6.13 4.56
C ILE A 179 10.58 -6.60 5.93
N GLU A 180 9.74 -5.82 6.56
CA GLU A 180 9.24 -6.10 7.90
C GLU A 180 7.71 -6.10 7.88
N TRP A 181 7.12 -7.08 8.54
CA TRP A 181 5.69 -7.17 8.76
C TRP A 181 5.42 -6.71 10.17
N THR A 182 4.79 -5.57 10.29
CA THR A 182 4.53 -4.95 11.59
C THR A 182 3.05 -4.83 11.85
N LYS A 183 2.69 -4.67 13.11
CA LYS A 183 1.34 -4.46 13.62
C LYS A 183 0.28 -5.34 12.96
N ASN A 184 -0.27 -6.25 13.72
CA ASN A 184 -1.29 -7.21 13.31
C ASN A 184 -0.90 -8.10 12.11
N SER A 185 0.40 -8.20 11.83
CA SER A 185 0.89 -9.17 10.86
C SER A 185 0.39 -10.56 11.23
N PRO A 186 -0.10 -11.33 10.26
CA PRO A 186 -0.47 -12.70 10.51
C PRO A 186 0.76 -13.51 10.97
N ASP A 187 0.53 -14.51 11.81
CA ASP A 187 1.60 -15.45 12.17
C ASP A 187 2.14 -16.10 10.88
N PRO A 188 3.47 -16.00 10.60
CA PRO A 188 4.07 -16.64 9.44
C PRO A 188 3.84 -18.15 9.41
N LYS A 189 3.50 -18.75 10.53
CA LYS A 189 3.17 -20.16 10.68
C LYS A 189 1.70 -20.48 10.44
N ASP A 190 0.83 -19.47 10.36
CA ASP A 190 -0.58 -19.70 10.09
C ASP A 190 -0.75 -20.31 8.68
N PRO A 191 -1.25 -21.55 8.57
CA PRO A 191 -1.43 -22.20 7.28
C PRO A 191 -2.47 -21.51 6.40
N ASN A 192 -3.39 -20.74 6.97
CA ASN A 192 -4.43 -20.05 6.23
C ASN A 192 -3.91 -18.80 5.51
N TRP A 193 -2.83 -18.19 6.01
CA TRP A 193 -2.19 -17.06 5.34
C TRP A 193 -1.43 -17.47 4.08
N ARG A 194 -1.10 -18.74 3.92
CA ARG A 194 -0.30 -19.26 2.81
C ARG A 194 -1.10 -19.74 1.60
N ARG A 195 -2.41 -19.61 1.67
CA ARG A 195 -3.31 -20.10 0.60
C ARG A 195 -3.68 -18.99 -0.36
#